data_4e264d3dcf83ed592864bc3030da4ca8
#
_entry.id   4e264d3dcf83ed592864bc3030da4ca8
#
_cell.length_a   1.000
_cell.length_b   1.000
_cell.length_c   1.000
_cell.angle_alpha   90.00
_cell.angle_beta   90.00
_cell.angle_gamma   90.00
#
_symmetry.space_group_name_H-M   'P 1'
#
loop_
_entity.id
_entity.type
_entity.pdbx_description
1 polymer ?
#
loop_
_entity_poly.entity_id
_entity_poly.type
_entity_poly.pdbx_seq_one_letter_code
_entity_poly.pdbx_strand_id
1 'polypeptide(L)'
;MNTNRRKQTLSGKIRRILLGVGTLTLASGVLTLNTPPLHAASNEVQLRTAVQNMLGKATWNSAADSVEVRAEGIAAMFKLGGSSMTLNGKTVKLDKAPYADKGRVYIPQSALDALLGAAASAQNRTGFALTASFAMPSGKAEIASSTPDGQRLIVTEADKGSIGVLDISDAARTSLLKTVSFKSLSEAAEVTSVAVMPDGKYALAAVRGGDTMQLANPGFLAVVDLETYKIAKTYKLGIGPDSIAISPDGKYAVIAIEDEELDPKTEEFDYPNAKRPGSIAVMEFAGSDALSGTLTDLPVDLSTVKGAVYPHEPQPEYVAINKDGTMAAVTLQENNAIALVDLASKKVTKVFALGATKHAADLKDDGVISFSDTMTGRFEPDGIAFSPDGRHLITANEGDLGGNEFKDGVSAGGRGIAVWSLDGKLVYDSMSLIDEATAKAGLYPDDRSGKKGSEVENLTTSTVNGLSLLAVAAERADAILFFDIEDAANPKYLGLIKTAGESPEGIHRVNGRDLFISADESTGTISFYAPVAQ
;
A
#
# COMPACT_ATOMS: atom_id res chain seq x y z
N MET A 1 10.75 -15.72 37.76
CA MET A 1 10.74 -14.40 37.11
C MET A 1 10.18 -14.63 35.73
N ASN A 2 8.89 -14.35 35.59
CA ASN A 2 8.15 -14.55 34.33
C ASN A 2 8.27 -13.28 33.50
N THR A 3 8.93 -13.35 32.37
CA THR A 3 8.88 -12.32 31.35
C THR A 3 7.96 -12.81 30.21
N ASN A 4 6.72 -12.36 30.23
CA ASN A 4 5.83 -12.42 29.06
C ASN A 4 6.39 -11.48 28.00
N ARG A 5 7.08 -11.99 26.99
CA ARG A 5 7.34 -11.29 25.75
C ARG A 5 6.09 -11.38 24.87
N ARG A 6 5.42 -10.28 24.69
CA ARG A 6 4.38 -10.12 23.66
C ARG A 6 5.09 -10.13 22.30
N LYS A 7 4.69 -11.04 21.43
CA LYS A 7 5.09 -11.04 20.02
C LYS A 7 4.50 -9.80 19.35
N GLN A 8 5.32 -8.88 18.91
CA GLN A 8 4.92 -7.87 17.93
C GLN A 8 4.94 -8.52 16.55
N THR A 9 3.86 -8.39 15.81
CA THR A 9 3.80 -8.79 14.39
C THR A 9 4.31 -7.63 13.56
N LEU A 10 5.38 -7.85 12.84
CA LEU A 10 5.96 -6.95 11.85
C LEU A 10 5.04 -6.78 10.62
N SER A 11 5.32 -5.76 9.82
CA SER A 11 4.57 -5.35 8.64
C SER A 11 4.35 -6.47 7.61
N GLY A 12 3.41 -6.27 6.71
CA GLY A 12 2.96 -7.25 5.71
C GLY A 12 4.04 -7.86 4.82
N LYS A 13 5.24 -7.30 4.78
CA LYS A 13 6.38 -7.83 4.03
C LYS A 13 6.97 -9.12 4.61
N ILE A 14 6.67 -9.48 5.86
CA ILE A 14 7.34 -10.57 6.58
C ILE A 14 6.37 -11.73 6.92
N ARG A 15 5.43 -12.06 6.05
CA ARG A 15 4.73 -13.34 6.13
C ARG A 15 5.37 -14.34 5.18
N ARG A 16 6.60 -14.78 5.45
CA ARG A 16 7.26 -15.79 4.63
C ARG A 16 7.70 -17.01 5.41
N ILE A 17 7.11 -18.07 5.01
CA ILE A 17 7.48 -19.49 4.85
C ILE A 17 8.22 -20.19 5.98
N LEU A 18 7.51 -21.15 6.55
CA LEU A 18 7.99 -22.51 6.76
C LEU A 18 6.79 -23.46 6.76
N LEU A 19 6.46 -24.01 5.59
CA LEU A 19 5.59 -25.18 5.46
C LEU A 19 6.47 -26.43 5.39
N GLY A 20 6.68 -27.04 6.55
CA GLY A 20 7.10 -28.43 6.64
C GLY A 20 6.01 -29.34 6.09
N VAL A 21 6.39 -30.24 5.18
CA VAL A 21 5.56 -31.27 4.58
C VAL A 21 4.90 -32.12 5.66
N GLY A 22 3.60 -32.03 5.76
CA GLY A 22 2.77 -32.94 6.56
C GLY A 22 1.44 -33.15 5.86
N THR A 23 1.28 -34.31 5.23
CA THR A 23 0.01 -34.78 4.69
C THR A 23 -1.07 -34.78 5.77
N LEU A 24 -2.16 -34.02 5.56
CA LEU A 24 -3.41 -34.23 6.28
C LEU A 24 -4.64 -34.04 5.37
N THR A 25 -5.52 -35.00 5.56
CA THR A 25 -6.80 -35.23 4.92
C THR A 25 -7.77 -34.08 5.01
N LEU A 26 -8.49 -33.85 3.91
CA LEU A 26 -9.63 -32.95 3.76
C LEU A 26 -10.71 -33.16 4.84
N ALA A 27 -10.93 -32.14 5.64
CA ALA A 27 -12.20 -31.93 6.32
C ALA A 27 -12.59 -30.46 6.08
N SER A 28 -13.74 -30.26 5.46
CA SER A 28 -14.36 -28.97 5.20
C SER A 28 -14.58 -28.20 6.51
N GLY A 29 -13.76 -27.19 6.76
CA GLY A 29 -13.91 -26.25 7.87
C GLY A 29 -13.68 -24.83 7.36
N VAL A 30 -14.72 -24.03 7.43
CA VAL A 30 -14.67 -22.59 7.21
C VAL A 30 -13.65 -21.99 8.16
N LEU A 31 -12.56 -21.42 7.65
CA LEU A 31 -11.63 -20.62 8.45
C LEU A 31 -12.32 -19.28 8.75
N THR A 32 -12.82 -19.17 9.97
CA THR A 32 -13.18 -17.88 10.54
C THR A 32 -11.91 -17.15 10.96
N LEU A 33 -11.59 -16.04 10.32
CA LEU A 33 -10.58 -15.08 10.76
C LEU A 33 -10.95 -14.58 12.15
N ASN A 34 -10.05 -14.76 13.13
CA ASN A 34 -10.16 -14.21 14.47
C ASN A 34 -9.89 -12.69 14.41
N THR A 35 -10.92 -11.91 14.16
CA THR A 35 -11.01 -10.58 14.75
C THR A 35 -11.29 -10.77 16.25
N PRO A 36 -10.64 -10.02 17.17
CA PRO A 36 -11.04 -10.07 18.57
C PRO A 36 -12.52 -9.68 18.65
N PRO A 37 -13.35 -10.43 19.40
CA PRO A 37 -14.79 -10.28 19.30
C PRO A 37 -15.23 -8.97 19.93
N LEU A 38 -15.85 -8.10 19.15
CA LEU A 38 -17.02 -7.40 19.65
C LEU A 38 -18.05 -8.49 20.01
N HIS A 39 -17.90 -9.09 21.18
CA HIS A 39 -18.72 -10.13 21.81
C HIS A 39 -19.35 -11.15 20.85
N ALA A 40 -18.66 -12.29 20.68
CA ALA A 40 -19.23 -13.48 20.08
C ALA A 40 -20.39 -14.00 20.95
N ALA A 41 -21.60 -13.93 20.41
CA ALA A 41 -22.75 -14.81 20.60
C ALA A 41 -24.04 -14.29 19.96
N SER A 42 -24.07 -13.10 19.37
CA SER A 42 -25.19 -12.64 18.55
C SER A 42 -24.64 -11.88 17.34
N ASN A 43 -25.20 -12.09 16.15
CA ASN A 43 -24.95 -11.28 14.95
C ASN A 43 -25.51 -9.84 15.14
N GLU A 44 -25.19 -9.20 16.27
CA GLU A 44 -25.78 -7.95 16.72
C GLU A 44 -24.70 -7.03 17.27
N VAL A 45 -24.70 -5.78 16.81
CA VAL A 45 -23.66 -4.79 17.07
C VAL A 45 -24.21 -3.65 17.92
N GLN A 46 -23.44 -3.16 18.88
CA GLN A 46 -23.82 -1.98 19.65
C GLN A 46 -23.78 -0.74 18.75
N LEU A 47 -24.96 -0.15 18.50
CA LEU A 47 -25.14 0.94 17.55
C LEU A 47 -24.27 2.17 17.86
N ARG A 48 -24.14 2.55 19.13
CA ARG A 48 -23.37 3.75 19.50
C ARG A 48 -21.92 3.62 19.11
N THR A 49 -21.27 2.50 19.41
CA THR A 49 -19.87 2.24 19.06
C THR A 49 -19.69 2.23 17.55
N ALA A 50 -20.55 1.49 16.83
CA ALA A 50 -20.49 1.44 15.37
C ALA A 50 -20.60 2.83 14.71
N VAL A 51 -21.50 3.67 15.21
CA VAL A 51 -21.68 5.03 14.67
C VAL A 51 -20.52 5.96 15.07
N GLN A 52 -19.98 5.81 16.28
CA GLN A 52 -18.83 6.57 16.74
C GLN A 52 -17.58 6.24 15.91
N ASN A 53 -17.38 4.97 15.56
CA ASN A 53 -16.27 4.52 14.71
C ASN A 53 -16.34 5.09 13.28
N MET A 54 -17.51 5.51 12.83
CA MET A 54 -17.70 6.30 11.60
C MET A 54 -17.66 7.82 11.85
N LEU A 55 -17.11 8.26 12.97
CA LEU A 55 -17.09 9.66 13.44
C LEU A 55 -18.48 10.33 13.46
N GLY A 56 -19.53 9.53 13.67
CA GLY A 56 -20.91 9.94 13.65
C GLY A 56 -21.52 10.08 15.05
N LYS A 57 -22.83 10.39 15.10
CA LYS A 57 -23.61 10.56 16.31
C LYS A 57 -24.91 9.78 16.26
N ALA A 58 -25.21 9.01 17.31
CA ALA A 58 -26.50 8.38 17.52
C ALA A 58 -27.28 9.12 18.61
N THR A 59 -28.55 9.47 18.35
CA THR A 59 -29.39 10.25 19.24
C THR A 59 -30.69 9.49 19.48
N TRP A 60 -31.05 9.28 20.75
CA TRP A 60 -32.29 8.66 21.14
C TRP A 60 -33.48 9.65 21.12
N ASN A 61 -34.58 9.23 20.51
CA ASN A 61 -35.86 9.93 20.56
C ASN A 61 -36.87 9.11 21.35
N SER A 62 -37.09 9.49 22.61
CA SER A 62 -37.97 8.78 23.51
C SER A 62 -39.46 8.88 23.12
N ALA A 63 -39.89 9.94 22.45
CA ALA A 63 -41.28 10.12 22.03
C ALA A 63 -41.65 9.21 20.85
N ALA A 64 -40.68 8.86 20.01
CA ALA A 64 -40.89 8.03 18.82
C ALA A 64 -40.37 6.60 19.00
N ASP A 65 -39.79 6.25 20.14
CA ASP A 65 -39.12 4.98 20.41
C ASP A 65 -38.12 4.59 19.31
N SER A 66 -37.30 5.56 18.95
CA SER A 66 -36.40 5.45 17.82
C SER A 66 -35.03 6.03 18.10
N VAL A 67 -34.02 5.60 17.31
CA VAL A 67 -32.67 6.16 17.29
C VAL A 67 -32.42 6.81 15.96
N GLU A 68 -32.01 8.05 15.98
CA GLU A 68 -31.50 8.76 14.81
C GLU A 68 -29.98 8.68 14.76
N VAL A 69 -29.44 8.34 13.57
CA VAL A 69 -28.01 8.27 13.27
C VAL A 69 -27.65 9.35 12.27
N ARG A 70 -26.60 10.08 12.56
CA ARG A 70 -26.00 11.09 11.67
C ARG A 70 -24.49 10.87 11.62
N ALA A 71 -23.98 10.64 10.42
CA ALA A 71 -22.56 10.68 10.08
C ALA A 71 -22.40 11.34 8.70
N GLU A 72 -21.20 11.53 8.23
CA GLU A 72 -20.99 12.11 6.90
C GLU A 72 -21.65 11.23 5.83
N GLY A 73 -22.56 11.80 5.04
CA GLY A 73 -23.35 11.07 4.04
C GLY A 73 -24.36 10.06 4.57
N ILE A 74 -24.55 9.96 5.89
CA ILE A 74 -25.50 9.04 6.52
C ILE A 74 -26.56 9.82 7.31
N ALA A 75 -27.81 9.54 6.98
CA ALA A 75 -28.97 9.89 7.79
C ALA A 75 -29.83 8.63 7.93
N ALA A 76 -29.77 7.99 9.11
CA ALA A 76 -30.55 6.78 9.36
C ALA A 76 -31.44 6.91 10.58
N MET A 77 -32.55 6.15 10.57
CA MET A 77 -33.48 6.07 11.70
C MET A 77 -33.89 4.62 11.91
N PHE A 78 -33.76 4.18 13.15
CA PHE A 78 -34.17 2.86 13.62
C PHE A 78 -35.32 3.00 14.61
N LYS A 79 -36.38 2.23 14.39
CA LYS A 79 -37.44 2.04 15.42
C LYS A 79 -37.17 0.73 16.15
N LEU A 80 -37.15 0.75 17.49
CA LEU A 80 -36.96 -0.48 18.26
C LEU A 80 -38.12 -1.45 18.00
N GLY A 81 -37.78 -2.74 17.83
CA GLY A 81 -38.72 -3.77 17.44
C GLY A 81 -39.20 -3.72 16.00
N GLY A 82 -38.71 -2.74 15.19
CA GLY A 82 -39.08 -2.60 13.78
C GLY A 82 -38.32 -3.55 12.86
N SER A 83 -38.95 -3.99 11.79
CA SER A 83 -38.33 -4.88 10.77
C SER A 83 -37.64 -4.12 9.65
N SER A 84 -37.49 -2.81 9.76
CA SER A 84 -36.83 -1.95 8.78
C SER A 84 -36.21 -0.72 9.43
N MET A 85 -35.24 -0.12 8.74
CA MET A 85 -34.71 1.22 9.04
C MET A 85 -34.93 2.15 7.86
N THR A 86 -34.89 3.46 8.09
CA THR A 86 -34.75 4.45 7.04
C THR A 86 -33.27 4.79 6.92
N LEU A 87 -32.70 4.77 5.71
CA LEU A 87 -31.33 5.15 5.41
C LEU A 87 -31.33 6.07 4.19
N ASN A 88 -30.89 7.32 4.37
CA ASN A 88 -30.86 8.36 3.36
C ASN A 88 -32.21 8.50 2.61
N GLY A 89 -33.32 8.45 3.37
CA GLY A 89 -34.69 8.54 2.85
C GLY A 89 -35.24 7.26 2.23
N LYS A 90 -34.46 6.19 2.13
CA LYS A 90 -34.90 4.89 1.61
C LYS A 90 -35.18 3.91 2.75
N THR A 91 -36.18 3.03 2.57
CA THR A 91 -36.45 1.96 3.52
C THR A 91 -35.56 0.76 3.24
N VAL A 92 -34.81 0.32 4.24
CA VAL A 92 -33.96 -0.88 4.23
C VAL A 92 -34.61 -1.92 5.16
N LYS A 93 -34.88 -3.11 4.62
CA LYS A 93 -35.41 -4.24 5.40
C LYS A 93 -34.31 -4.86 6.22
N LEU A 94 -34.60 -5.18 7.49
CA LEU A 94 -33.69 -5.82 8.41
C LEU A 94 -34.04 -7.30 8.59
N ASP A 95 -33.05 -8.15 8.77
CA ASP A 95 -33.20 -9.58 9.07
C ASP A 95 -33.65 -9.82 10.52
N LYS A 96 -33.27 -8.92 11.41
CA LYS A 96 -33.71 -8.87 12.82
C LYS A 96 -34.08 -7.44 13.23
N ALA A 97 -34.94 -7.33 14.23
CA ALA A 97 -35.34 -6.05 14.78
C ALA A 97 -34.26 -5.46 15.71
N PRO A 98 -33.95 -4.15 15.63
CA PRO A 98 -33.16 -3.47 16.65
C PRO A 98 -33.83 -3.54 18.01
N TYR A 99 -33.06 -3.65 19.08
CA TYR A 99 -33.58 -3.69 20.45
C TYR A 99 -32.69 -2.92 21.42
N ALA A 100 -33.19 -2.66 22.60
CA ALA A 100 -32.43 -2.06 23.68
C ALA A 100 -32.26 -3.04 24.86
N ASP A 101 -31.04 -3.15 25.36
CA ASP A 101 -30.74 -3.86 26.61
C ASP A 101 -29.82 -3.00 27.48
N LYS A 102 -30.16 -2.89 28.77
CA LYS A 102 -29.39 -2.13 29.78
C LYS A 102 -28.97 -0.73 29.32
N GLY A 103 -29.87 -0.02 28.60
CA GLY A 103 -29.65 1.33 28.11
C GLY A 103 -28.75 1.41 26.86
N ARG A 104 -28.43 0.29 26.23
CA ARG A 104 -27.68 0.21 24.97
C ARG A 104 -28.60 -0.28 23.87
N VAL A 105 -28.43 0.28 22.68
CA VAL A 105 -29.16 -0.16 21.47
C VAL A 105 -28.26 -1.09 20.65
N TYR A 106 -28.85 -2.20 20.25
CA TYR A 106 -28.23 -3.21 19.38
C TYR A 106 -28.95 -3.28 18.05
N ILE A 107 -28.17 -3.40 16.98
CA ILE A 107 -28.66 -3.56 15.61
C ILE A 107 -28.15 -4.86 15.01
N PRO A 108 -28.90 -5.47 14.08
CA PRO A 108 -28.40 -6.65 13.34
C PRO A 108 -27.25 -6.28 12.41
N GLN A 109 -26.45 -7.29 12.03
CA GLN A 109 -25.32 -7.13 11.12
C GLN A 109 -25.76 -6.51 9.78
N SER A 110 -26.91 -6.91 9.24
CA SER A 110 -27.46 -6.34 7.99
C SER A 110 -27.71 -4.82 8.06
N ALA A 111 -28.02 -4.28 9.25
CA ALA A 111 -28.16 -2.85 9.45
C ALA A 111 -26.77 -2.16 9.47
N LEU A 112 -25.79 -2.78 10.12
CA LEU A 112 -24.41 -2.28 10.12
C LEU A 112 -23.84 -2.27 8.70
N ASP A 113 -23.98 -3.37 7.97
CA ASP A 113 -23.48 -3.47 6.58
C ASP A 113 -24.09 -2.39 5.68
N ALA A 114 -25.38 -2.10 5.85
CA ALA A 114 -26.03 -1.02 5.10
C ALA A 114 -25.51 0.37 5.48
N LEU A 115 -25.21 0.62 6.77
CA LEU A 115 -24.59 1.87 7.22
C LEU A 115 -23.19 2.02 6.66
N LEU A 116 -22.33 0.97 6.76
CA LEU A 116 -20.97 0.98 6.24
C LEU A 116 -20.93 1.16 4.72
N GLY A 117 -21.82 0.48 3.99
CA GLY A 117 -21.95 0.66 2.56
C GLY A 117 -22.37 2.08 2.15
N ALA A 118 -23.26 2.72 2.93
CA ALA A 118 -23.63 4.11 2.71
C ALA A 118 -22.48 5.08 3.05
N ALA A 119 -21.73 4.80 4.13
CA ALA A 119 -20.57 5.56 4.53
C ALA A 119 -19.49 5.56 3.45
N ALA A 120 -19.07 4.38 2.99
CA ALA A 120 -18.07 4.23 1.93
C ALA A 120 -18.55 4.90 0.63
N SER A 121 -19.82 4.72 0.24
CA SER A 121 -20.38 5.39 -0.94
C SER A 121 -20.37 6.91 -0.84
N ALA A 122 -20.60 7.47 0.34
CA ALA A 122 -20.60 8.91 0.55
C ALA A 122 -19.19 9.53 0.46
N GLN A 123 -18.17 8.74 0.77
CA GLN A 123 -16.78 9.16 0.63
C GLN A 123 -16.28 9.11 -0.82
N ASN A 124 -16.96 8.40 -1.72
CA ASN A 124 -16.54 8.35 -3.12
C ASN A 124 -17.05 9.56 -3.92
N ARG A 125 -16.20 10.57 -4.04
CA ARG A 125 -16.40 11.77 -4.90
C ARG A 125 -15.33 11.83 -5.99
N THR A 126 -14.66 10.73 -6.24
CA THR A 126 -13.48 10.66 -7.13
C THR A 126 -13.80 10.76 -8.61
N GLY A 127 -15.05 10.49 -8.99
CA GLY A 127 -15.42 10.29 -10.39
C GLY A 127 -15.00 8.92 -10.95
N PHE A 128 -14.48 8.04 -10.11
CA PHE A 128 -14.13 6.64 -10.43
C PHE A 128 -15.00 5.67 -9.63
N ALA A 129 -15.09 4.44 -10.12
CA ALA A 129 -15.68 3.33 -9.38
C ALA A 129 -14.87 2.06 -9.60
N LEU A 130 -14.96 1.14 -8.64
CA LEU A 130 -14.55 -0.25 -8.82
C LEU A 130 -15.49 -0.87 -9.87
N THR A 131 -14.95 -1.27 -11.02
CA THR A 131 -15.73 -1.74 -12.17
C THR A 131 -15.54 -3.22 -12.47
N ALA A 132 -14.42 -3.79 -12.04
CA ALA A 132 -14.09 -5.20 -12.20
C ALA A 132 -13.05 -5.63 -11.16
N SER A 133 -12.88 -6.94 -10.99
CA SER A 133 -11.80 -7.55 -10.24
C SER A 133 -11.40 -8.89 -10.85
N PHE A 134 -10.16 -9.30 -10.60
CA PHE A 134 -9.63 -10.59 -11.03
C PHE A 134 -8.81 -11.21 -9.91
N ALA A 135 -9.19 -12.41 -9.47
CA ALA A 135 -8.40 -13.16 -8.48
C ALA A 135 -7.29 -13.95 -9.19
N MET A 136 -6.05 -13.69 -8.81
CA MET A 136 -4.89 -14.44 -9.30
C MET A 136 -4.98 -15.90 -8.85
N PRO A 137 -4.78 -16.87 -9.75
CA PRO A 137 -4.80 -18.28 -9.37
C PRO A 137 -3.76 -18.68 -8.31
N SER A 138 -2.68 -17.92 -8.20
CA SER A 138 -1.64 -18.08 -7.17
C SER A 138 -2.09 -17.63 -5.78
N GLY A 139 -3.12 -16.78 -5.71
CA GLY A 139 -3.53 -16.09 -4.48
C GLY A 139 -2.56 -15.00 -4.03
N LYS A 140 -1.73 -14.47 -4.97
CA LYS A 140 -0.75 -13.40 -4.70
C LYS A 140 -0.73 -12.37 -5.81
N ALA A 141 -0.66 -11.10 -5.44
CA ALA A 141 -0.48 -9.95 -6.32
C ALA A 141 0.01 -8.77 -5.47
N GLU A 142 1.15 -8.18 -5.82
CA GLU A 142 1.72 -7.05 -5.06
C GLU A 142 1.97 -5.86 -5.98
N ILE A 143 2.96 -5.92 -6.86
CA ILE A 143 3.32 -4.82 -7.77
C ILE A 143 2.90 -5.14 -9.19
N ALA A 144 2.43 -4.14 -9.93
CA ALA A 144 1.97 -4.33 -11.29
C ALA A 144 2.48 -3.25 -12.24
N SER A 145 2.69 -3.64 -13.49
CA SER A 145 3.04 -2.73 -14.59
C SER A 145 2.33 -3.14 -15.88
N SER A 146 1.81 -2.18 -16.63
CA SER A 146 1.08 -2.46 -17.88
C SER A 146 1.93 -2.23 -19.11
N THR A 147 1.61 -2.96 -20.20
CA THR A 147 2.19 -2.67 -21.53
C THR A 147 1.77 -1.28 -22.00
N PRO A 148 2.55 -0.61 -22.89
CA PRO A 148 2.24 0.74 -23.37
C PRO A 148 0.89 0.88 -24.08
N ASP A 149 0.40 -0.21 -24.70
CA ASP A 149 -0.93 -0.29 -25.31
C ASP A 149 -2.08 -0.51 -24.32
N GLY A 150 -1.74 -0.72 -23.02
CA GLY A 150 -2.70 -0.97 -21.94
C GLY A 150 -3.49 -2.27 -22.07
N GLN A 151 -3.02 -3.24 -22.85
CA GLN A 151 -3.75 -4.49 -23.07
C GLN A 151 -3.27 -5.64 -22.19
N ARG A 152 -2.04 -5.58 -21.69
CA ARG A 152 -1.50 -6.58 -20.76
C ARG A 152 -1.04 -5.93 -19.47
N LEU A 153 -1.22 -6.67 -18.38
CA LEU A 153 -0.72 -6.34 -17.06
C LEU A 153 0.25 -7.43 -16.61
N ILE A 154 1.40 -7.03 -16.15
CA ILE A 154 2.40 -7.91 -15.54
C ILE A 154 2.35 -7.67 -14.04
N VAL A 155 2.19 -8.74 -13.25
CA VAL A 155 1.95 -8.66 -11.80
C VAL A 155 2.96 -9.55 -11.09
N THR A 156 3.56 -9.07 -10.01
CA THR A 156 4.43 -9.90 -9.16
C THR A 156 3.61 -10.87 -8.33
N GLU A 157 4.10 -12.10 -8.21
CA GLU A 157 3.64 -13.14 -7.31
C GLU A 157 4.83 -13.45 -6.39
N ALA A 158 5.13 -12.52 -5.46
CA ALA A 158 6.43 -12.42 -4.80
C ALA A 158 6.92 -13.73 -4.19
N ASP A 159 6.23 -14.27 -3.17
CA ASP A 159 6.62 -15.55 -2.52
C ASP A 159 6.64 -16.75 -3.47
N LYS A 160 5.93 -16.68 -4.61
CA LYS A 160 5.97 -17.74 -5.63
C LYS A 160 7.24 -17.67 -6.46
N GLY A 161 7.96 -16.54 -6.40
CA GLY A 161 9.11 -16.24 -7.26
C GLY A 161 8.72 -16.27 -8.73
N SER A 162 7.60 -15.62 -9.06
CA SER A 162 7.04 -15.58 -10.41
C SER A 162 6.37 -14.24 -10.71
N ILE A 163 6.10 -14.00 -11.98
CA ILE A 163 5.19 -12.96 -12.45
C ILE A 163 4.05 -13.59 -13.21
N GLY A 164 2.84 -13.05 -13.05
CA GLY A 164 1.69 -13.32 -13.90
C GLY A 164 1.60 -12.31 -15.04
N VAL A 165 1.29 -12.76 -16.26
CA VAL A 165 0.95 -11.90 -17.40
C VAL A 165 -0.52 -12.05 -17.69
N LEU A 166 -1.28 -10.95 -17.57
CA LEU A 166 -2.72 -10.91 -17.74
C LEU A 166 -3.10 -10.21 -19.04
N ASP A 167 -4.16 -10.70 -19.70
CA ASP A 167 -4.90 -9.92 -20.68
C ASP A 167 -5.92 -9.05 -19.94
N ILE A 168 -5.79 -7.74 -20.05
CA ILE A 168 -6.68 -6.74 -19.47
C ILE A 168 -7.35 -5.86 -20.54
N SER A 169 -7.34 -6.29 -21.82
CA SER A 169 -7.97 -5.56 -22.93
C SER A 169 -9.43 -5.22 -22.62
N ASP A 170 -10.13 -6.12 -21.94
CA ASP A 170 -11.42 -5.90 -21.29
C ASP A 170 -11.30 -6.26 -19.80
N ALA A 171 -11.32 -5.25 -18.93
CA ALA A 171 -11.18 -5.44 -17.49
C ALA A 171 -12.21 -6.42 -16.89
N ALA A 172 -13.43 -6.45 -17.43
CA ALA A 172 -14.48 -7.37 -16.98
C ALA A 172 -14.24 -8.84 -17.41
N ARG A 173 -13.30 -9.07 -18.33
CA ARG A 173 -12.95 -10.39 -18.86
C ARG A 173 -11.46 -10.67 -18.74
N THR A 174 -10.83 -10.09 -17.75
CA THR A 174 -9.40 -10.32 -17.44
C THR A 174 -9.09 -11.81 -17.35
N SER A 175 -7.97 -12.23 -17.92
CA SER A 175 -7.52 -13.62 -17.91
C SER A 175 -6.02 -13.74 -17.78
N LEU A 176 -5.55 -14.78 -17.10
CA LEU A 176 -4.11 -15.11 -17.00
C LEU A 176 -3.64 -15.74 -18.31
N LEU A 177 -2.72 -15.07 -19.00
CA LEU A 177 -2.09 -15.58 -20.22
C LEU A 177 -0.93 -16.53 -19.89
N LYS A 178 -0.11 -16.17 -18.91
CA LYS A 178 1.09 -16.92 -18.55
C LYS A 178 1.57 -16.58 -17.14
N THR A 179 2.19 -17.55 -16.47
CA THR A 179 3.07 -17.36 -15.30
C THR A 179 4.51 -17.64 -15.73
N VAL A 180 5.44 -16.75 -15.38
CA VAL A 180 6.87 -16.89 -15.62
C VAL A 180 7.58 -17.02 -14.28
N SER A 181 8.19 -18.19 -14.02
CA SER A 181 8.89 -18.48 -12.76
C SER A 181 10.38 -18.14 -12.86
N PHE A 182 10.93 -17.60 -11.78
CA PHE A 182 12.35 -17.29 -11.60
C PHE A 182 13.08 -18.29 -10.68
N LYS A 183 12.40 -19.34 -10.22
CA LYS A 183 13.00 -20.39 -9.38
C LYS A 183 14.21 -21.08 -10.01
N SER A 184 14.38 -20.98 -11.35
CA SER A 184 15.59 -21.45 -12.03
C SER A 184 16.81 -20.55 -11.81
N LEU A 185 16.62 -19.30 -11.34
CA LEU A 185 17.72 -18.38 -11.00
C LEU A 185 18.17 -18.58 -9.54
N SER A 186 17.24 -18.81 -8.64
CA SER A 186 17.46 -19.16 -7.24
C SER A 186 16.25 -19.94 -6.73
N GLU A 187 16.47 -20.98 -5.90
CA GLU A 187 15.36 -21.66 -5.20
C GLU A 187 14.61 -20.71 -4.24
N ALA A 188 15.34 -19.77 -3.64
CA ALA A 188 14.81 -18.68 -2.82
C ALA A 188 14.35 -17.47 -3.62
N ALA A 189 14.19 -17.58 -4.96
CA ALA A 189 13.78 -16.45 -5.76
C ALA A 189 12.44 -15.90 -5.33
N GLU A 190 12.40 -14.59 -5.19
CA GLU A 190 11.26 -13.78 -4.87
C GLU A 190 11.24 -12.58 -5.81
N VAL A 191 10.06 -12.16 -6.23
CA VAL A 191 9.93 -11.04 -7.19
C VAL A 191 9.27 -9.88 -6.49
N THR A 192 10.05 -8.87 -6.16
CA THR A 192 9.59 -7.71 -5.42
C THR A 192 8.96 -6.65 -6.32
N SER A 193 9.47 -6.49 -7.54
CA SER A 193 8.97 -5.45 -8.43
C SER A 193 9.06 -5.84 -9.91
N VAL A 194 8.23 -5.18 -10.73
CA VAL A 194 8.21 -5.36 -12.19
C VAL A 194 7.94 -4.04 -12.91
N ALA A 195 8.63 -3.80 -14.01
CA ALA A 195 8.39 -2.66 -14.90
C ALA A 195 8.45 -3.08 -16.36
N VAL A 196 7.53 -2.59 -17.18
CA VAL A 196 7.48 -2.88 -18.61
C VAL A 196 8.27 -1.82 -19.37
N MET A 197 9.15 -2.25 -20.30
CA MET A 197 9.88 -1.35 -21.19
C MET A 197 8.93 -0.53 -22.05
N PRO A 198 9.26 0.74 -22.36
CA PRO A 198 8.39 1.63 -23.14
C PRO A 198 8.07 1.13 -24.55
N ASP A 199 8.86 0.21 -25.11
CA ASP A 199 8.57 -0.43 -26.39
C ASP A 199 7.58 -1.62 -26.29
N GLY A 200 7.24 -2.04 -25.07
CA GLY A 200 6.30 -3.13 -24.79
C GLY A 200 6.82 -4.53 -25.09
N LYS A 201 8.11 -4.69 -25.46
CA LYS A 201 8.67 -6.01 -25.81
C LYS A 201 9.12 -6.80 -24.60
N TYR A 202 9.63 -6.11 -23.58
CA TYR A 202 10.21 -6.73 -22.41
C TYR A 202 9.60 -6.20 -21.13
N ALA A 203 9.50 -7.07 -20.13
CA ALA A 203 9.33 -6.69 -18.74
C ALA A 203 10.65 -6.91 -17.99
N LEU A 204 10.99 -5.99 -17.11
CA LEU A 204 12.11 -6.12 -16.19
C LEU A 204 11.55 -6.51 -14.83
N ALA A 205 12.08 -7.56 -14.20
CA ALA A 205 11.69 -8.01 -12.88
C ALA A 205 12.89 -7.93 -11.92
N ALA A 206 12.69 -7.29 -10.78
CA ALA A 206 13.61 -7.35 -9.65
C ALA A 206 13.40 -8.68 -8.92
N VAL A 207 14.44 -9.47 -8.78
CA VAL A 207 14.38 -10.83 -8.22
C VAL A 207 15.38 -10.96 -7.10
N ARG A 208 14.92 -11.09 -5.87
CA ARG A 208 15.75 -11.43 -4.70
C ARG A 208 16.27 -12.86 -4.86
N GLY A 209 17.50 -13.11 -4.43
CA GLY A 209 18.13 -14.44 -4.39
C GLY A 209 18.18 -15.04 -2.99
N GLY A 210 17.75 -14.27 -1.99
CA GLY A 210 17.81 -14.47 -0.56
C GLY A 210 18.67 -13.40 0.11
N ASP A 211 18.15 -12.77 1.15
CA ASP A 211 18.69 -11.58 1.83
C ASP A 211 18.74 -11.70 3.36
N THR A 212 18.63 -12.92 3.88
CA THR A 212 18.78 -13.16 5.31
C THR A 212 20.25 -13.14 5.74
N MET A 213 20.53 -13.05 7.04
CA MET A 213 21.87 -13.15 7.62
C MET A 213 22.64 -14.39 7.16
N GLN A 214 21.97 -15.52 6.90
CA GLN A 214 22.61 -16.76 6.48
C GLN A 214 22.52 -17.00 4.98
N LEU A 215 21.59 -16.39 4.28
CA LEU A 215 21.37 -16.58 2.84
C LEU A 215 21.47 -15.21 2.13
N ALA A 216 22.69 -14.75 1.95
CA ALA A 216 23.01 -13.49 1.28
C ALA A 216 23.39 -13.73 -0.18
N ASN A 217 22.42 -14.09 -1.00
CA ASN A 217 22.65 -14.31 -2.44
C ASN A 217 22.37 -13.03 -3.23
N PRO A 218 23.22 -12.74 -4.23
CA PRO A 218 22.92 -11.66 -5.17
C PRO A 218 21.57 -11.83 -5.83
N GLY A 219 20.87 -10.73 -6.00
CA GLY A 219 19.65 -10.67 -6.79
C GLY A 219 19.92 -10.56 -8.29
N PHE A 220 18.83 -10.46 -9.04
CA PHE A 220 18.87 -10.39 -10.49
C PHE A 220 17.88 -9.34 -11.03
N LEU A 221 18.29 -8.60 -12.05
CA LEU A 221 17.36 -7.97 -12.96
C LEU A 221 17.08 -8.96 -14.08
N ALA A 222 15.90 -9.56 -14.09
CA ALA A 222 15.51 -10.51 -15.14
C ALA A 222 14.74 -9.79 -16.25
N VAL A 223 15.18 -9.95 -17.49
CA VAL A 223 14.52 -9.43 -18.68
C VAL A 223 13.64 -10.52 -19.25
N VAL A 224 12.33 -10.31 -19.21
CA VAL A 224 11.33 -11.25 -19.71
C VAL A 224 10.79 -10.77 -21.05
N ASP A 225 10.93 -11.60 -22.07
CA ASP A 225 10.35 -11.36 -23.40
C ASP A 225 8.84 -11.59 -23.36
N LEU A 226 8.06 -10.55 -23.66
CA LEU A 226 6.60 -10.57 -23.55
C LEU A 226 5.89 -11.19 -24.77
N GLU A 227 6.60 -11.60 -25.79
CA GLU A 227 6.07 -12.39 -26.90
C GLU A 227 6.21 -13.89 -26.61
N THR A 228 7.38 -14.31 -26.12
CA THR A 228 7.69 -15.73 -25.87
C THR A 228 7.44 -16.16 -24.42
N TYR A 229 7.26 -15.20 -23.50
CA TYR A 229 7.14 -15.40 -22.05
C TYR A 229 8.32 -16.17 -21.46
N LYS A 230 9.53 -15.84 -21.90
CA LYS A 230 10.77 -16.46 -21.43
C LYS A 230 11.72 -15.41 -20.87
N ILE A 231 12.55 -15.82 -19.93
CA ILE A 231 13.70 -15.02 -19.48
C ILE A 231 14.69 -14.95 -20.66
N ALA A 232 14.82 -13.76 -21.25
CA ALA A 232 15.71 -13.52 -22.37
C ALA A 232 17.14 -13.21 -21.92
N LYS A 233 17.27 -12.53 -20.77
CA LYS A 233 18.56 -12.16 -20.16
C LYS A 233 18.42 -11.95 -18.66
N THR A 234 19.53 -12.03 -17.95
CA THR A 234 19.65 -11.61 -16.54
C THR A 234 20.89 -10.75 -16.36
N TYR A 235 20.76 -9.76 -15.49
CA TYR A 235 21.87 -8.98 -14.96
C TYR A 235 21.98 -9.25 -13.48
N LYS A 236 23.20 -9.43 -12.97
CA LYS A 236 23.43 -9.66 -11.55
C LYS A 236 23.31 -8.32 -10.81
N LEU A 237 22.53 -8.29 -9.74
CA LEU A 237 22.35 -7.15 -8.84
C LEU A 237 23.04 -7.37 -7.49
N GLY A 238 22.96 -6.40 -6.59
CA GLY A 238 23.24 -6.56 -5.18
C GLY A 238 22.30 -7.55 -4.49
N ILE A 239 22.41 -7.66 -3.19
CA ILE A 239 21.52 -8.48 -2.36
C ILE A 239 20.24 -7.70 -2.10
N GLY A 240 19.08 -8.35 -2.07
CA GLY A 240 17.80 -7.72 -1.74
C GLY A 240 17.36 -6.60 -2.70
N PRO A 241 17.34 -6.80 -4.06
CA PRO A 241 16.70 -5.81 -4.92
C PRO A 241 15.22 -5.72 -4.58
N ASP A 242 14.72 -4.49 -4.47
CA ASP A 242 13.35 -4.22 -4.15
C ASP A 242 12.60 -3.55 -5.31
N SER A 243 12.41 -2.26 -5.35
CA SER A 243 11.64 -1.64 -6.41
C SER A 243 12.45 -1.31 -7.66
N ILE A 244 11.73 -1.18 -8.80
CA ILE A 244 12.31 -0.80 -10.10
C ILE A 244 11.47 0.25 -10.81
N ALA A 245 12.13 1.28 -11.36
CA ALA A 245 11.52 2.21 -12.30
C ALA A 245 12.33 2.30 -13.59
N ILE A 246 11.64 2.56 -14.72
CA ILE A 246 12.26 2.73 -16.05
C ILE A 246 12.02 4.16 -16.54
N SER A 247 13.03 4.81 -17.11
CA SER A 247 12.88 6.13 -17.71
C SER A 247 11.91 6.09 -18.91
N PRO A 248 11.15 7.17 -19.16
CA PRO A 248 10.16 7.19 -20.23
C PRO A 248 10.71 6.90 -21.63
N ASP A 249 12.00 7.18 -21.86
CA ASP A 249 12.71 6.87 -23.10
C ASP A 249 13.29 5.45 -23.13
N GLY A 250 13.16 4.68 -22.06
CA GLY A 250 13.70 3.33 -21.93
C GLY A 250 15.22 3.24 -21.82
N LYS A 251 15.90 4.37 -21.66
CA LYS A 251 17.37 4.40 -21.61
C LYS A 251 17.91 3.95 -20.26
N TYR A 252 17.22 4.25 -19.17
CA TYR A 252 17.63 3.91 -17.82
C TYR A 252 16.59 3.06 -17.11
N ALA A 253 17.06 2.14 -16.26
CA ALA A 253 16.28 1.60 -15.16
C ALA A 253 17.04 1.84 -13.85
N VAL A 254 16.32 2.19 -12.80
CA VAL A 254 16.88 2.36 -11.45
C VAL A 254 16.24 1.33 -10.55
N ILE A 255 17.04 0.65 -9.76
CA ILE A 255 16.64 -0.41 -8.86
C ILE A 255 17.12 -0.06 -7.44
N ALA A 256 16.24 -0.10 -6.48
CA ALA A 256 16.59 -0.05 -5.07
C ALA A 256 17.19 -1.39 -4.67
N ILE A 257 18.29 -1.37 -3.93
CA ILE A 257 18.97 -2.55 -3.38
C ILE A 257 18.98 -2.37 -1.88
N GLU A 258 18.03 -3.00 -1.23
CA GLU A 258 17.72 -2.80 0.18
C GLU A 258 18.64 -3.62 1.09
N ASP A 259 18.75 -4.92 0.85
CA ASP A 259 19.49 -5.91 1.66
C ASP A 259 19.09 -5.94 3.15
N GLU A 260 17.88 -6.33 3.41
CA GLU A 260 17.30 -6.33 4.77
C GLU A 260 18.04 -7.20 5.81
N GLU A 261 19.02 -8.00 5.48
CA GLU A 261 19.83 -8.80 6.42
C GLU A 261 19.03 -9.46 7.58
N LEU A 262 17.87 -10.03 7.25
CA LEU A 262 16.91 -10.56 8.25
C LEU A 262 17.48 -11.72 9.06
N ASP A 263 17.21 -11.77 10.38
CA ASP A 263 17.39 -12.96 11.19
C ASP A 263 16.35 -14.03 10.76
N PRO A 264 16.76 -15.16 10.19
CA PRO A 264 15.83 -16.16 9.65
C PRO A 264 15.00 -16.88 10.70
N LYS A 265 15.21 -16.62 12.00
CA LYS A 265 14.43 -17.21 13.09
C LYS A 265 13.37 -16.26 13.63
N THR A 266 13.68 -14.98 13.68
CA THR A 266 12.79 -13.94 14.21
C THR A 266 12.12 -13.17 13.10
N GLU A 267 12.69 -13.21 11.88
CA GLU A 267 12.30 -12.39 10.75
C GLU A 267 12.39 -10.88 11.09
N GLU A 268 13.32 -10.54 11.99
CA GLU A 268 13.58 -9.16 12.42
C GLU A 268 14.92 -8.70 11.84
N PHE A 269 15.02 -7.42 11.52
CA PHE A 269 16.24 -6.76 11.10
C PHE A 269 16.88 -6.04 12.30
N ASP A 270 18.19 -6.26 12.50
CA ASP A 270 18.96 -5.61 13.57
C ASP A 270 19.69 -4.39 13.02
N TYR A 271 18.98 -3.31 12.72
CA TYR A 271 19.51 -2.07 12.17
C TYR A 271 20.75 -1.52 12.90
N PRO A 272 20.81 -1.52 14.24
CA PRO A 272 22.00 -1.06 14.96
C PRO A 272 23.28 -1.84 14.66
N ASN A 273 23.16 -3.11 14.28
CA ASN A 273 24.29 -4.03 14.07
C ASN A 273 24.43 -4.53 12.63
N ALA A 274 23.56 -4.09 11.71
CA ALA A 274 23.61 -4.44 10.30
C ALA A 274 24.96 -4.02 9.66
N LYS A 275 25.38 -4.78 8.64
CA LYS A 275 26.72 -4.67 8.05
C LYS A 275 26.73 -4.64 6.53
N ARG A 276 25.59 -4.82 5.92
CA ARG A 276 25.44 -4.88 4.47
C ARG A 276 24.57 -3.72 3.97
N PRO A 277 25.16 -2.50 3.89
CA PRO A 277 24.41 -1.33 3.45
C PRO A 277 23.84 -1.53 2.06
N GLY A 278 22.59 -1.14 1.89
CA GLY A 278 21.93 -1.10 0.59
C GLY A 278 22.55 -0.07 -0.35
N SER A 279 22.15 -0.10 -1.61
CA SER A 279 22.66 0.76 -2.67
C SER A 279 21.59 1.09 -3.70
N ILE A 280 21.91 1.99 -4.64
CA ILE A 280 21.04 2.29 -5.79
C ILE A 280 21.71 1.79 -7.06
N ALA A 281 21.10 0.82 -7.74
CA ALA A 281 21.61 0.30 -8.99
C ALA A 281 21.01 1.07 -10.18
N VAL A 282 21.86 1.60 -11.06
CA VAL A 282 21.45 2.27 -12.29
C VAL A 282 21.88 1.42 -13.50
N MET A 283 20.90 0.93 -14.24
CA MET A 283 21.11 0.25 -15.51
C MET A 283 20.98 1.26 -16.66
N GLU A 284 21.97 1.33 -17.54
CA GLU A 284 21.89 2.10 -18.79
C GLU A 284 21.82 1.14 -19.98
N PHE A 285 20.75 1.27 -20.77
CA PHE A 285 20.51 0.43 -21.95
C PHE A 285 20.96 1.13 -23.23
N ALA A 286 21.82 0.48 -24.02
CA ALA A 286 22.28 1.01 -25.29
C ALA A 286 21.14 1.02 -26.32
N GLY A 287 20.75 2.22 -26.79
CA GLY A 287 19.63 2.38 -27.72
C GLY A 287 18.29 1.90 -27.17
N SER A 288 18.09 1.96 -25.84
CA SER A 288 16.88 1.48 -25.14
C SER A 288 16.61 -0.03 -25.34
N ASP A 289 17.65 -0.82 -25.66
CA ASP A 289 17.54 -2.27 -25.76
C ASP A 289 17.81 -2.94 -24.42
N ALA A 290 16.77 -3.53 -23.83
CA ALA A 290 16.84 -4.22 -22.54
C ALA A 290 17.89 -5.35 -22.51
N LEU A 291 18.29 -5.87 -23.65
CA LEU A 291 19.31 -6.91 -23.77
C LEU A 291 20.76 -6.38 -23.79
N SER A 292 20.97 -5.06 -23.84
CA SER A 292 22.28 -4.43 -23.92
C SER A 292 22.53 -3.39 -22.83
N GLY A 293 22.30 -3.79 -21.57
CA GLY A 293 22.47 -2.92 -20.41
C GLY A 293 23.86 -2.96 -19.77
N THR A 294 24.25 -1.83 -19.18
CA THR A 294 25.42 -1.70 -18.32
C THR A 294 24.99 -1.21 -16.95
N LEU A 295 25.35 -1.98 -15.91
CA LEU A 295 25.01 -1.67 -14.52
C LEU A 295 26.08 -0.75 -13.90
N THR A 296 25.62 0.24 -13.13
CA THR A 296 26.43 1.04 -12.21
C THR A 296 25.76 0.98 -10.84
N ASP A 297 26.49 0.53 -9.84
CA ASP A 297 26.03 0.50 -8.47
C ASP A 297 26.49 1.77 -7.74
N LEU A 298 25.56 2.44 -7.05
CA LEU A 298 25.77 3.73 -6.41
C LEU A 298 25.59 3.56 -4.89
N PRO A 299 26.66 3.62 -4.10
CA PRO A 299 26.54 3.67 -2.65
C PRO A 299 25.87 4.98 -2.22
N VAL A 300 25.03 4.90 -1.19
CA VAL A 300 24.38 6.06 -0.58
C VAL A 300 25.17 6.45 0.68
N ASP A 301 25.61 7.70 0.76
CA ASP A 301 26.32 8.21 1.93
C ASP A 301 25.38 9.07 2.81
N LEU A 302 24.98 8.54 3.96
CA LEU A 302 24.16 9.20 4.96
C LEU A 302 24.98 9.83 6.09
N SER A 303 26.30 9.66 6.12
CA SER A 303 27.16 10.07 7.26
C SER A 303 27.09 11.56 7.58
N THR A 304 26.76 12.39 6.59
CA THR A 304 26.64 13.85 6.72
C THR A 304 25.19 14.35 6.74
N VAL A 305 24.22 13.45 6.56
CA VAL A 305 22.80 13.79 6.49
C VAL A 305 22.22 13.92 7.89
N LYS A 306 22.13 15.16 8.35
CA LYS A 306 21.63 15.44 9.70
C LYS A 306 20.16 15.03 9.83
N GLY A 307 19.86 14.13 10.75
CA GLY A 307 18.50 13.65 11.03
C GLY A 307 18.17 12.32 10.36
N ALA A 308 19.05 11.78 9.51
CA ALA A 308 18.92 10.42 9.02
C ALA A 308 19.09 9.42 10.17
N VAL A 309 18.27 8.37 10.14
CA VAL A 309 18.30 7.28 11.09
C VAL A 309 19.24 6.20 10.57
N TYR A 310 19.99 5.52 11.42
CA TYR A 310 20.97 4.48 11.06
C TYR A 310 21.83 4.83 9.84
N PRO A 311 22.61 5.95 9.88
CA PRO A 311 23.31 6.45 8.70
C PRO A 311 24.43 5.55 8.17
N HIS A 312 24.75 4.46 8.85
CA HIS A 312 25.73 3.45 8.42
C HIS A 312 25.07 2.36 7.57
N GLU A 313 23.73 2.30 7.54
CA GLU A 313 22.94 1.27 6.88
C GLU A 313 21.84 1.92 6.02
N PRO A 314 22.20 2.43 4.82
CA PRO A 314 21.19 2.89 3.87
C PRO A 314 20.27 1.74 3.44
N GLN A 315 18.95 2.00 3.45
CA GLN A 315 17.91 1.06 3.03
C GLN A 315 17.09 1.69 1.91
N PRO A 316 17.54 1.61 0.65
CA PRO A 316 16.75 2.06 -0.50
C PRO A 316 15.55 1.15 -0.71
N GLU A 317 14.37 1.75 -0.83
CA GLU A 317 13.09 1.04 -0.88
C GLU A 317 12.38 1.26 -2.22
N TYR A 318 11.82 2.41 -2.44
CA TYR A 318 11.02 2.68 -3.62
C TYR A 318 11.67 3.70 -4.56
N VAL A 319 11.43 3.53 -5.88
CA VAL A 319 12.05 4.36 -6.91
C VAL A 319 11.01 5.03 -7.79
N ALA A 320 11.16 6.33 -8.03
CA ALA A 320 10.47 7.05 -9.08
C ALA A 320 11.46 7.74 -10.01
N ILE A 321 11.14 7.83 -11.31
CA ILE A 321 11.89 8.61 -12.30
C ILE A 321 11.01 9.74 -12.81
N ASN A 322 11.58 10.95 -12.95
CA ASN A 322 10.85 12.09 -13.46
C ASN A 322 10.46 11.90 -14.94
N LYS A 323 9.44 12.64 -15.38
CA LYS A 323 8.91 12.55 -16.76
C LYS A 323 9.94 12.81 -17.87
N ASP A 324 11.02 13.54 -17.56
CA ASP A 324 12.06 13.88 -18.52
C ASP A 324 13.16 12.81 -18.58
N GLY A 325 13.09 11.76 -17.74
CA GLY A 325 14.06 10.68 -17.69
C GLY A 325 15.46 11.10 -17.24
N THR A 326 15.58 12.20 -16.50
CA THR A 326 16.87 12.80 -16.12
C THR A 326 17.24 12.56 -14.66
N MET A 327 16.24 12.35 -13.79
CA MET A 327 16.40 12.25 -12.35
C MET A 327 15.57 11.09 -11.79
N ALA A 328 16.17 10.32 -10.88
CA ALA A 328 15.42 9.42 -10.01
C ALA A 328 15.37 9.97 -8.58
N ALA A 329 14.28 9.68 -7.89
CA ALA A 329 14.12 9.83 -6.46
C ALA A 329 13.94 8.45 -5.85
N VAL A 330 14.63 8.18 -4.73
CA VAL A 330 14.64 6.89 -4.05
C VAL A 330 14.34 7.14 -2.58
N THR A 331 13.34 6.47 -2.03
CA THR A 331 13.08 6.46 -0.59
C THR A 331 14.15 5.63 0.12
N LEU A 332 14.48 6.04 1.31
CA LEU A 332 15.32 5.34 2.27
C LEU A 332 14.45 5.24 3.52
N GLN A 333 13.58 4.23 3.55
CA GLN A 333 12.42 4.18 4.47
C GLN A 333 12.89 4.24 5.92
N GLU A 334 13.69 3.30 6.38
CA GLU A 334 14.17 3.20 7.76
C GLU A 334 15.13 4.32 8.12
N ASN A 335 15.82 4.87 7.11
CA ASN A 335 16.66 6.05 7.34
C ASN A 335 15.85 7.34 7.41
N ASN A 336 14.55 7.29 7.14
CA ASN A 336 13.64 8.44 7.08
C ASN A 336 14.19 9.55 6.19
N ALA A 337 14.58 9.19 4.96
CA ALA A 337 15.28 10.06 4.02
C ALA A 337 14.90 9.80 2.56
N ILE A 338 15.29 10.71 1.67
CA ILE A 338 15.15 10.57 0.21
C ILE A 338 16.49 10.87 -0.45
N ALA A 339 16.88 10.04 -1.43
CA ALA A 339 18.04 10.26 -2.28
C ALA A 339 17.60 10.70 -3.69
N LEU A 340 18.32 11.67 -4.28
CA LEU A 340 18.15 12.09 -5.68
C LEU A 340 19.36 11.64 -6.49
N VAL A 341 19.09 11.01 -7.64
CA VAL A 341 20.09 10.49 -8.57
C VAL A 341 19.98 11.21 -9.89
N ASP A 342 21.08 11.79 -10.38
CA ASP A 342 21.21 12.24 -11.77
C ASP A 342 21.56 11.05 -12.65
N LEU A 343 20.68 10.73 -13.60
CA LEU A 343 20.78 9.51 -14.40
C LEU A 343 21.89 9.59 -15.46
N ALA A 344 22.16 10.78 -16.00
CA ALA A 344 23.19 10.94 -17.02
C ALA A 344 24.61 10.77 -16.46
N SER A 345 24.87 11.35 -15.29
CA SER A 345 26.15 11.20 -14.61
C SER A 345 26.25 9.94 -13.76
N LYS A 346 25.11 9.26 -13.50
CA LYS A 346 24.97 8.12 -12.59
C LYS A 346 25.57 8.43 -11.21
N LYS A 347 25.04 9.46 -10.57
CA LYS A 347 25.50 9.92 -9.25
C LYS A 347 24.33 10.25 -8.35
N VAL A 348 24.44 9.88 -7.07
CA VAL A 348 23.63 10.46 -6.01
C VAL A 348 24.04 11.92 -5.86
N THR A 349 23.16 12.83 -6.18
CA THR A 349 23.43 14.28 -6.19
C THR A 349 22.99 14.96 -4.92
N LYS A 350 22.04 14.35 -4.21
CA LYS A 350 21.49 14.87 -2.96
C LYS A 350 20.89 13.76 -2.13
N VAL A 351 21.04 13.87 -0.81
CA VAL A 351 20.25 13.09 0.17
C VAL A 351 19.79 14.05 1.25
N PHE A 352 18.53 13.90 1.69
CA PHE A 352 17.97 14.71 2.77
C PHE A 352 17.04 13.89 3.66
N ALA A 353 17.12 14.14 4.96
CA ALA A 353 16.25 13.52 5.95
C ALA A 353 14.92 14.28 6.06
N LEU A 354 13.85 13.57 6.40
CA LEU A 354 12.48 14.07 6.36
C LEU A 354 12.00 14.65 7.69
N GLY A 355 12.59 14.23 8.81
CA GLY A 355 12.15 14.66 10.13
C GLY A 355 10.91 13.93 10.62
N ALA A 356 9.97 14.63 11.25
CA ALA A 356 8.78 14.03 11.84
C ALA A 356 7.55 14.94 11.68
N THR A 357 6.39 14.32 11.60
CA THR A 357 5.08 14.97 11.65
C THR A 357 4.48 14.90 13.05
N LYS A 358 3.52 15.79 13.35
CA LYS A 358 2.78 15.77 14.60
C LYS A 358 1.31 16.09 14.36
N HIS A 359 0.43 15.13 14.65
CA HIS A 359 -0.99 15.29 14.39
C HIS A 359 -1.87 14.48 15.34
N ALA A 360 -3.20 14.68 15.25
CA ALA A 360 -4.18 13.87 15.96
C ALA A 360 -4.16 12.42 15.43
N ALA A 361 -4.27 11.45 16.34
CA ALA A 361 -4.32 10.04 15.97
C ALA A 361 -5.18 9.26 16.97
N ASP A 362 -5.65 8.12 16.54
CA ASP A 362 -6.04 7.05 17.43
C ASP A 362 -4.80 6.18 17.71
N LEU A 363 -4.52 5.96 18.99
CA LEU A 363 -3.33 5.20 19.43
C LEU A 363 -3.71 3.95 20.22
N LYS A 364 -5.00 3.55 20.23
CA LYS A 364 -5.51 2.47 21.07
C LYS A 364 -6.25 1.45 20.22
N ASP A 365 -5.88 0.21 20.36
CA ASP A 365 -6.61 -0.95 19.89
C ASP A 365 -7.65 -1.34 20.97
N ASP A 366 -8.75 -0.58 21.05
CA ASP A 366 -9.77 -0.77 22.11
C ASP A 366 -11.21 -0.90 21.57
N GLY A 367 -11.38 -0.95 20.25
CA GLY A 367 -12.67 -1.08 19.57
C GLY A 367 -13.42 0.25 19.43
N VAL A 368 -12.79 1.38 19.77
CA VAL A 368 -13.40 2.73 19.71
C VAL A 368 -12.47 3.68 18.98
N ILE A 369 -12.76 3.99 17.75
CA ILE A 369 -11.97 4.92 16.93
C ILE A 369 -12.13 6.35 17.49
N SER A 370 -11.01 6.95 17.89
CA SER A 370 -10.98 8.29 18.48
C SER A 370 -9.66 9.02 18.21
N PHE A 371 -9.67 9.99 17.32
CA PHE A 371 -8.50 10.84 17.01
C PHE A 371 -8.30 11.92 18.10
N SER A 372 -8.35 11.53 19.36
CA SER A 372 -8.18 12.42 20.51
C SER A 372 -6.76 12.46 21.07
N ASP A 373 -5.96 11.49 20.74
CA ASP A 373 -4.55 11.44 21.12
C ASP A 373 -3.69 12.25 20.13
N THR A 374 -2.45 12.51 20.46
CA THR A 374 -1.49 13.18 19.56
C THR A 374 -0.28 12.28 19.37
N MET A 375 0.01 11.95 18.13
CA MET A 375 1.24 11.24 17.77
C MET A 375 2.32 12.22 17.31
N THR A 376 3.55 11.81 17.47
CA THR A 376 4.70 12.32 16.72
C THR A 376 5.29 11.13 16.00
N GLY A 377 5.37 11.17 14.66
CA GLY A 377 5.85 10.06 13.84
C GLY A 377 6.93 10.51 12.86
N ARG A 378 7.93 9.67 12.61
CA ARG A 378 8.78 9.83 11.43
C ARG A 378 7.95 9.59 10.20
N PHE A 379 8.34 10.20 9.09
CA PHE A 379 7.60 9.96 7.84
C PHE A 379 7.83 8.53 7.35
N GLU A 380 9.06 8.05 7.36
CA GLU A 380 9.46 6.70 6.95
C GLU A 380 8.70 6.24 5.69
N PRO A 381 8.96 6.90 4.53
CA PRO A 381 8.18 6.68 3.33
C PRO A 381 8.56 5.38 2.63
N ASP A 382 7.57 4.58 2.24
CA ASP A 382 7.74 3.54 1.26
C ASP A 382 7.57 4.15 -0.15
N GLY A 383 6.35 4.25 -0.64
CA GLY A 383 6.07 4.74 -2.00
C GLY A 383 6.47 6.20 -2.25
N ILE A 384 6.98 6.46 -3.46
CA ILE A 384 7.33 7.82 -3.92
C ILE A 384 6.93 8.03 -5.37
N ALA A 385 6.48 9.25 -5.71
CA ALA A 385 6.28 9.68 -7.08
C ALA A 385 6.69 11.16 -7.28
N PHE A 386 7.04 11.53 -8.50
CA PHE A 386 7.11 12.92 -8.88
C PHE A 386 5.71 13.49 -9.14
N SER A 387 5.48 14.75 -8.77
CA SER A 387 4.31 15.50 -9.25
C SER A 387 4.32 15.57 -10.79
N PRO A 388 3.16 15.67 -11.47
CA PRO A 388 3.09 15.73 -12.93
C PRO A 388 3.91 16.85 -13.56
N ASP A 389 4.11 17.95 -12.84
CA ASP A 389 4.95 19.08 -13.28
C ASP A 389 6.45 18.86 -13.00
N GLY A 390 6.82 17.77 -12.28
CA GLY A 390 8.20 17.40 -11.96
C GLY A 390 8.88 18.26 -10.90
N ARG A 391 8.15 19.17 -10.22
CA ARG A 391 8.74 20.11 -9.24
C ARG A 391 8.71 19.63 -7.80
N HIS A 392 7.90 18.62 -7.50
CA HIS A 392 7.72 18.07 -6.18
C HIS A 392 7.86 16.55 -6.19
N LEU A 393 8.18 16.02 -5.02
CA LEU A 393 8.06 14.60 -4.70
C LEU A 393 6.86 14.41 -3.79
N ILE A 394 6.14 13.33 -3.96
CA ILE A 394 5.02 12.93 -3.11
C ILE A 394 5.35 11.57 -2.53
N THR A 395 5.23 11.42 -1.22
CA THR A 395 5.55 10.18 -0.50
C THR A 395 4.32 9.59 0.18
N ALA A 396 4.24 8.27 0.17
CA ALA A 396 3.38 7.46 1.01
C ALA A 396 4.16 7.11 2.29
N ASN A 397 3.66 7.50 3.45
CA ASN A 397 4.43 7.45 4.69
C ASN A 397 3.92 6.31 5.56
N GLU A 398 4.27 5.10 5.19
CA GLU A 398 3.86 3.86 5.83
C GLU A 398 4.48 3.73 7.22
N GLY A 399 5.81 3.77 7.27
CA GLY A 399 6.61 3.51 8.47
C GLY A 399 6.95 2.04 8.65
N ASP A 400 8.19 1.78 9.02
CA ASP A 400 8.68 0.43 9.29
C ASP A 400 9.21 0.27 10.72
N LEU A 401 10.01 1.23 11.19
CA LEU A 401 10.62 1.15 12.51
C LEU A 401 9.61 1.40 13.63
N GLY A 402 9.33 0.37 14.43
CA GLY A 402 8.42 0.46 15.56
C GLY A 402 8.90 1.45 16.64
N GLY A 403 7.98 2.14 17.32
CA GLY A 403 8.27 3.11 18.37
C GLY A 403 9.04 2.59 19.59
N ASN A 404 9.28 1.27 19.68
CA ASN A 404 10.10 0.66 20.74
C ASN A 404 11.60 0.63 20.41
N GLU A 405 11.99 0.79 19.16
CA GLU A 405 13.38 0.87 18.73
C GLU A 405 13.98 2.22 19.05
N PHE A 406 13.16 3.25 19.04
CA PHE A 406 13.52 4.59 19.44
C PHE A 406 12.93 4.93 20.80
N LYS A 407 13.77 4.99 21.81
CA LYS A 407 13.38 5.41 23.19
C LYS A 407 13.02 6.90 23.31
N ASP A 408 12.84 7.58 22.18
CA ASP A 408 12.54 9.01 22.10
C ASP A 408 11.03 9.31 22.04
N GLY A 409 10.16 8.27 21.97
CA GLY A 409 8.71 8.42 21.92
C GLY A 409 8.18 8.85 20.54
N VAL A 410 8.98 8.69 19.49
CA VAL A 410 8.57 8.93 18.11
C VAL A 410 8.06 7.63 17.50
N SER A 411 6.88 7.65 16.92
CA SER A 411 6.25 6.49 16.26
C SER A 411 6.83 6.25 14.88
N ALA A 412 6.66 5.04 14.36
CA ALA A 412 6.86 4.72 12.95
C ALA A 412 5.77 5.32 12.08
N GLY A 413 6.13 5.78 10.89
CA GLY A 413 5.23 6.25 9.85
C GLY A 413 4.53 7.57 10.14
N GLY A 414 4.33 8.33 9.09
CA GLY A 414 3.55 9.56 9.12
C GLY A 414 2.04 9.34 9.03
N ARG A 415 1.59 8.13 8.73
CA ARG A 415 0.19 7.70 8.51
C ARG A 415 -0.54 8.46 7.41
N GLY A 416 0.19 8.98 6.44
CA GLY A 416 -0.40 9.81 5.40
C GLY A 416 0.52 10.02 4.23
N ILE A 417 0.23 11.03 3.42
CA ILE A 417 1.09 11.48 2.33
C ILE A 417 1.79 12.78 2.71
N ALA A 418 2.99 12.98 2.16
CA ALA A 418 3.69 14.25 2.26
C ALA A 418 4.18 14.71 0.89
N VAL A 419 4.29 16.04 0.70
CA VAL A 419 4.84 16.65 -0.51
C VAL A 419 6.12 17.39 -0.15
N TRP A 420 7.15 17.16 -0.93
CA TRP A 420 8.49 17.70 -0.73
C TRP A 420 8.94 18.48 -1.96
N SER A 421 9.61 19.59 -1.74
CA SER A 421 10.38 20.22 -2.82
C SER A 421 11.65 19.42 -3.11
N LEU A 422 12.24 19.56 -4.31
CA LEU A 422 13.49 18.88 -4.67
C LEU A 422 14.69 19.34 -3.82
N ASP A 423 14.56 20.41 -3.04
CA ASP A 423 15.56 20.79 -2.05
C ASP A 423 15.29 20.21 -0.66
N GLY A 424 14.30 19.34 -0.51
CA GLY A 424 14.06 18.57 0.72
C GLY A 424 13.25 19.34 1.76
N LYS A 425 12.49 20.38 1.35
CA LYS A 425 11.57 21.07 2.27
C LYS A 425 10.19 20.42 2.21
N LEU A 426 9.61 20.18 3.37
CA LEU A 426 8.22 19.80 3.50
C LEU A 426 7.32 20.94 2.98
N VAL A 427 6.46 20.63 2.02
CA VAL A 427 5.51 21.58 1.39
C VAL A 427 4.09 21.32 1.89
N TYR A 428 3.73 20.03 2.02
CA TYR A 428 2.41 19.60 2.49
C TYR A 428 2.55 18.31 3.30
N ASP A 429 1.68 18.17 4.28
CA ASP A 429 1.50 16.97 5.10
C ASP A 429 0.00 16.73 5.26
N SER A 430 -0.48 15.55 4.90
CA SER A 430 -1.90 15.21 5.05
C SER A 430 -2.30 14.97 6.52
N MET A 431 -1.34 14.80 7.41
CA MET A 431 -1.60 14.54 8.84
C MET A 431 -2.58 13.37 9.04
N SER A 432 -3.64 13.56 9.85
CA SER A 432 -4.67 12.57 10.13
C SER A 432 -5.71 12.35 9.01
N LEU A 433 -5.60 13.05 7.88
CA LEU A 433 -6.66 13.08 6.87
C LEU A 433 -7.04 11.68 6.36
N ILE A 434 -6.06 10.82 6.09
CA ILE A 434 -6.30 9.47 5.53
C ILE A 434 -6.97 8.58 6.58
N ASP A 435 -6.47 8.55 7.80
CA ASP A 435 -7.07 7.80 8.90
C ASP A 435 -8.50 8.26 9.20
N GLU A 436 -8.75 9.58 9.22
CA GLU A 436 -10.10 10.11 9.39
C GLU A 436 -11.03 9.78 8.21
N ALA A 437 -10.52 9.79 6.98
CA ALA A 437 -11.32 9.48 5.79
C ALA A 437 -11.73 8.00 5.79
N THR A 438 -10.80 7.10 6.12
CA THR A 438 -11.08 5.66 6.22
C THR A 438 -12.01 5.36 7.39
N ALA A 439 -11.88 6.05 8.52
CA ALA A 439 -12.83 5.95 9.64
C ALA A 439 -14.24 6.41 9.25
N LYS A 440 -14.39 7.55 8.57
CA LYS A 440 -15.68 8.04 8.06
C LYS A 440 -16.32 7.06 7.08
N ALA A 441 -15.52 6.33 6.32
CA ALA A 441 -15.98 5.27 5.42
C ALA A 441 -16.27 3.94 6.14
N GLY A 442 -15.92 3.82 7.42
CA GLY A 442 -16.04 2.58 8.19
C GLY A 442 -15.00 1.53 7.82
N LEU A 443 -13.85 1.95 7.31
CA LEU A 443 -12.76 1.10 6.84
C LEU A 443 -11.48 1.19 7.70
N TYR A 444 -11.42 2.11 8.66
CA TYR A 444 -10.25 2.26 9.52
C TYR A 444 -10.01 1.02 10.38
N PRO A 445 -8.80 0.45 10.39
CA PRO A 445 -8.48 -0.75 11.15
C PRO A 445 -8.09 -0.40 12.60
N ASP A 446 -9.03 -0.51 13.54
CA ASP A 446 -8.81 -0.16 14.95
C ASP A 446 -7.67 -0.97 15.59
N ASP A 447 -7.51 -2.23 15.20
CA ASP A 447 -6.42 -3.12 15.67
C ASP A 447 -5.02 -2.67 15.18
N ARG A 448 -4.97 -1.67 14.30
CA ARG A 448 -3.74 -1.02 13.84
C ARG A 448 -3.51 0.36 14.48
N SER A 449 -4.45 0.85 15.30
CA SER A 449 -4.36 2.18 15.94
C SER A 449 -3.10 2.37 16.75
N GLY A 450 -2.67 1.36 17.50
CA GLY A 450 -1.40 1.37 18.25
C GLY A 450 -0.14 1.17 17.40
N LYS A 451 -0.27 1.10 16.06
CA LYS A 451 0.82 0.84 15.11
C LYS A 451 0.87 1.92 14.03
N LYS A 452 0.37 1.63 12.82
CA LYS A 452 0.48 2.47 11.63
C LYS A 452 -0.88 2.96 11.08
N GLY A 453 -2.00 2.74 11.81
CA GLY A 453 -3.36 3.14 11.38
C GLY A 453 -3.76 2.50 10.06
N SER A 454 -4.23 3.31 9.09
CA SER A 454 -4.65 2.84 7.76
C SER A 454 -3.50 2.29 6.91
N GLU A 455 -2.27 2.55 7.28
CA GLU A 455 -1.03 2.09 6.64
C GLU A 455 -0.98 2.50 5.15
N VAL A 456 -0.36 3.66 4.91
CA VAL A 456 -0.27 4.25 3.56
C VAL A 456 0.99 3.72 2.88
N GLU A 457 0.81 2.75 1.98
CA GLU A 457 1.88 1.95 1.40
C GLU A 457 2.45 2.59 0.14
N ASN A 458 1.61 2.76 -0.87
CA ASN A 458 2.08 3.14 -2.19
C ASN A 458 1.19 4.22 -2.81
N LEU A 459 1.71 4.84 -3.87
CA LEU A 459 0.99 5.89 -4.59
C LEU A 459 1.41 5.96 -6.07
N THR A 460 0.53 6.53 -6.88
CA THR A 460 0.86 6.85 -8.28
C THR A 460 0.25 8.18 -8.68
N THR A 461 0.98 8.94 -9.52
CA THR A 461 0.50 10.20 -10.10
C THR A 461 0.11 9.99 -11.56
N SER A 462 -0.93 10.67 -12.02
CA SER A 462 -1.38 10.58 -13.40
C SER A 462 -2.14 11.83 -13.84
N THR A 463 -2.24 12.02 -15.15
CA THR A 463 -3.19 12.97 -15.74
C THR A 463 -4.31 12.19 -16.42
N VAL A 464 -5.55 12.40 -15.99
CA VAL A 464 -6.75 11.78 -16.52
C VAL A 464 -7.76 12.86 -16.91
N ASN A 465 -8.19 12.89 -18.16
CA ASN A 465 -9.10 13.94 -18.68
C ASN A 465 -8.62 15.38 -18.38
N GLY A 466 -7.30 15.59 -18.38
CA GLY A 466 -6.70 16.91 -18.10
C GLY A 466 -6.59 17.25 -16.60
N LEU A 467 -7.04 16.40 -15.70
CA LEU A 467 -6.87 16.55 -14.24
C LEU A 467 -5.61 15.82 -13.78
N SER A 468 -4.80 16.49 -13.00
CA SER A 468 -3.65 15.89 -12.33
C SER A 468 -4.14 15.19 -11.07
N LEU A 469 -4.03 13.86 -11.04
CA LEU A 469 -4.51 13.00 -9.97
C LEU A 469 -3.37 12.28 -9.26
N LEU A 470 -3.55 12.08 -7.98
CA LEU A 470 -2.79 11.16 -7.14
C LEU A 470 -3.75 10.07 -6.64
N ALA A 471 -3.38 8.82 -6.84
CA ALA A 471 -4.03 7.67 -6.24
C ALA A 471 -3.10 7.07 -5.18
N VAL A 472 -3.64 6.75 -4.01
CA VAL A 472 -2.91 6.33 -2.81
C VAL A 472 -3.51 5.04 -2.29
N ALA A 473 -2.70 4.02 -2.08
CA ALA A 473 -3.11 2.77 -1.45
C ALA A 473 -3.02 2.90 0.08
N ALA A 474 -4.13 2.61 0.75
CA ALA A 474 -4.20 2.48 2.21
C ALA A 474 -4.40 1.00 2.53
N GLU A 475 -3.30 0.31 2.76
CA GLU A 475 -3.20 -1.14 2.77
C GLU A 475 -4.16 -1.78 3.77
N ARG A 476 -4.08 -1.39 5.04
CA ARG A 476 -4.89 -2.00 6.11
C ARG A 476 -6.33 -1.48 6.16
N ALA A 477 -6.63 -0.45 5.39
CA ALA A 477 -8.00 0.05 5.23
C ALA A 477 -8.71 -0.54 3.99
N ASP A 478 -8.06 -1.40 3.20
CA ASP A 478 -8.60 -1.96 1.96
C ASP A 478 -9.17 -0.87 1.04
N ALA A 479 -8.44 0.23 0.84
CA ALA A 479 -8.97 1.38 0.12
C ALA A 479 -7.93 2.08 -0.75
N ILE A 480 -8.41 2.64 -1.87
CA ILE A 480 -7.66 3.57 -2.69
C ILE A 480 -8.25 4.97 -2.52
N LEU A 481 -7.41 5.91 -2.10
CA LEU A 481 -7.78 7.32 -1.96
C LEU A 481 -7.32 8.11 -3.18
N PHE A 482 -8.10 9.10 -3.59
CA PHE A 482 -7.79 9.97 -4.71
C PHE A 482 -7.68 11.43 -4.28
N PHE A 483 -6.70 12.12 -4.86
CA PHE A 483 -6.47 13.55 -4.65
C PHE A 483 -6.34 14.27 -5.98
N ASP A 484 -6.88 15.49 -6.06
CA ASP A 484 -6.53 16.46 -7.09
C ASP A 484 -5.21 17.13 -6.69
N ILE A 485 -4.21 17.00 -7.55
CA ILE A 485 -2.87 17.56 -7.39
C ILE A 485 -2.51 18.54 -8.51
N GLU A 486 -3.49 19.24 -9.07
CA GLU A 486 -3.23 20.35 -10.01
C GLU A 486 -2.29 21.39 -9.38
N ASP A 487 -2.51 21.66 -8.09
CA ASP A 487 -1.53 22.28 -7.22
C ASP A 487 -0.93 21.22 -6.29
N ALA A 488 0.20 20.64 -6.68
CA ALA A 488 0.86 19.60 -5.90
C ALA A 488 1.31 20.09 -4.50
N ALA A 489 1.45 21.39 -4.29
CA ALA A 489 1.75 21.98 -2.99
C ALA A 489 0.53 22.02 -2.05
N ASN A 490 -0.67 21.73 -2.56
CA ASN A 490 -1.92 21.76 -1.80
C ASN A 490 -2.90 20.69 -2.32
N PRO A 491 -2.58 19.40 -2.17
CA PRO A 491 -3.44 18.30 -2.61
C PRO A 491 -4.85 18.40 -2.03
N LYS A 492 -5.86 18.17 -2.86
CA LYS A 492 -7.26 18.18 -2.43
C LYS A 492 -7.82 16.76 -2.44
N TYR A 493 -8.23 16.29 -1.29
CA TYR A 493 -8.89 15.00 -1.16
C TYR A 493 -10.21 14.96 -1.95
N LEU A 494 -10.34 13.98 -2.86
CA LEU A 494 -11.53 13.76 -3.69
C LEU A 494 -12.42 12.65 -3.16
N GLY A 495 -11.86 11.70 -2.41
CA GLY A 495 -12.61 10.57 -1.88
C GLY A 495 -11.82 9.27 -1.93
N LEU A 496 -12.48 8.18 -1.52
CA LEU A 496 -11.91 6.84 -1.53
C LEU A 496 -12.85 5.81 -2.16
N ILE A 497 -12.27 4.69 -2.57
CA ILE A 497 -12.98 3.52 -3.10
C ILE A 497 -12.42 2.29 -2.38
N LYS A 498 -13.31 1.48 -1.78
CA LYS A 498 -12.92 0.19 -1.22
C LYS A 498 -12.46 -0.76 -2.34
N THR A 499 -11.37 -1.51 -2.11
CA THR A 499 -10.85 -2.55 -3.00
C THR A 499 -11.78 -3.76 -3.07
N ALA A 500 -11.62 -4.59 -4.10
CA ALA A 500 -12.32 -5.86 -4.17
C ALA A 500 -11.64 -6.95 -3.33
N GLY A 501 -10.33 -6.85 -3.17
CA GLY A 501 -9.52 -7.69 -2.30
C GLY A 501 -9.14 -6.99 -1.02
N GLU A 502 -8.11 -7.51 -0.34
CA GLU A 502 -7.57 -7.01 0.92
C GLU A 502 -6.08 -6.69 0.77
N SER A 503 -5.62 -5.68 1.50
CA SER A 503 -4.24 -5.18 1.51
C SER A 503 -3.76 -4.71 0.13
N PRO A 504 -4.28 -3.58 -0.41
CA PRO A 504 -3.74 -2.99 -1.63
C PRO A 504 -2.33 -2.45 -1.38
N GLU A 505 -1.33 -3.15 -1.90
CA GLU A 505 0.07 -2.77 -1.82
C GLU A 505 0.50 -1.98 -3.06
N GLY A 506 0.24 -2.52 -4.26
CA GLY A 506 0.55 -1.83 -5.51
C GLY A 506 -0.64 -1.03 -6.06
N ILE A 507 -0.38 0.21 -6.48
CA ILE A 507 -1.34 1.03 -7.24
C ILE A 507 -0.70 1.48 -8.55
N HIS A 508 -1.37 1.24 -9.68
CA HIS A 508 -0.85 1.56 -11.00
C HIS A 508 -1.91 2.16 -11.91
N ARG A 509 -1.55 3.18 -12.67
CA ARG A 509 -2.39 3.65 -13.78
C ARG A 509 -2.04 2.91 -15.05
N VAL A 510 -3.01 2.23 -15.65
CA VAL A 510 -2.81 1.48 -16.91
C VAL A 510 -2.43 2.44 -18.05
N ASN A 511 -1.31 2.17 -18.70
CA ASN A 511 -0.81 3.00 -19.80
C ASN A 511 -1.86 3.18 -20.90
N GLY A 512 -1.98 4.39 -21.42
CA GLY A 512 -2.90 4.73 -22.50
C GLY A 512 -4.40 4.64 -22.17
N ARG A 513 -4.78 4.34 -20.92
CA ARG A 513 -6.19 4.19 -20.50
C ARG A 513 -6.50 5.01 -19.26
N ASP A 514 -7.72 5.50 -19.14
CA ASP A 514 -8.23 6.10 -17.91
C ASP A 514 -8.70 5.00 -16.95
N LEU A 515 -7.75 4.19 -16.52
CA LEU A 515 -7.97 3.00 -15.70
C LEU A 515 -6.86 2.90 -14.67
N PHE A 516 -7.23 2.85 -13.39
CA PHE A 516 -6.31 2.48 -12.32
C PHE A 516 -6.53 1.04 -11.92
N ILE A 517 -5.51 0.40 -11.41
CA ILE A 517 -5.59 -0.92 -10.77
C ILE A 517 -4.92 -0.89 -9.42
N SER A 518 -5.42 -1.66 -8.46
CA SER A 518 -4.64 -2.07 -7.30
C SER A 518 -4.34 -3.56 -7.37
N ALA A 519 -3.20 -3.93 -6.81
CA ALA A 519 -2.82 -5.30 -6.54
C ALA A 519 -2.98 -5.53 -5.04
N ASP A 520 -3.98 -6.35 -4.67
CA ASP A 520 -4.44 -6.54 -3.30
C ASP A 520 -3.76 -7.81 -2.76
N GLU A 521 -2.65 -7.67 -2.02
CA GLU A 521 -1.67 -8.72 -1.70
C GLU A 521 -2.27 -9.90 -0.93
N SER A 522 -3.02 -9.61 0.15
CA SER A 522 -3.52 -10.66 1.05
C SER A 522 -4.48 -11.63 0.37
N THR A 523 -5.20 -11.19 -0.66
CA THR A 523 -6.15 -12.02 -1.43
C THR A 523 -5.67 -12.36 -2.82
N GLY A 524 -4.56 -11.77 -3.29
CA GLY A 524 -4.08 -11.91 -4.67
C GLY A 524 -5.09 -11.41 -5.68
N THR A 525 -5.76 -10.30 -5.39
CA THR A 525 -6.82 -9.73 -6.24
C THR A 525 -6.29 -8.53 -6.99
N ILE A 526 -6.63 -8.40 -8.27
CA ILE A 526 -6.46 -7.17 -9.04
C ILE A 526 -7.80 -6.46 -9.09
N SER A 527 -7.87 -5.26 -8.56
CA SER A 527 -9.06 -4.41 -8.57
C SER A 527 -8.94 -3.35 -9.65
N PHE A 528 -10.00 -3.08 -10.42
CA PHE A 528 -10.01 -2.14 -11.55
C PHE A 528 -10.93 -0.96 -11.28
N TYR A 529 -10.38 0.27 -11.40
CA TYR A 529 -11.10 1.51 -11.16
C TYR A 529 -11.16 2.33 -12.45
N ALA A 530 -12.36 2.53 -12.96
CA ALA A 530 -12.60 3.31 -14.17
C ALA A 530 -13.48 4.54 -13.90
N PRO A 531 -13.40 5.60 -14.74
CA PRO A 531 -14.30 6.74 -14.65
C PRO A 531 -15.76 6.30 -14.74
N VAL A 532 -16.62 6.89 -13.90
CA VAL A 532 -18.07 6.72 -14.00
C VAL A 532 -18.64 7.80 -14.92
N ALA A 533 -19.58 7.44 -15.78
CA ALA A 533 -20.32 8.41 -16.56
C ALA A 533 -21.06 9.35 -15.60
N GLN A 534 -20.83 10.66 -15.76
CA GLN A 534 -21.55 11.71 -15.04
C GLN A 534 -23.00 11.81 -15.51
#